data_66de3212caec27338975f9e7581565ad
#
_entry.id   66de3212caec27338975f9e7581565ad
#
_cell.length_a   1.000
_cell.length_b   1.000
_cell.length_c   1.000
_cell.angle_alpha   90.00
_cell.angle_beta   90.00
_cell.angle_gamma   90.00
#
_symmetry.space_group_name_H-M   'P 1'
#
loop_
_entity.id
_entity.type
_entity.pdbx_description
1 polymer ?
#
loop_
_entity_poly.entity_id
_entity_poly.type
_entity_poly.pdbx_seq_one_letter_code
_entity_poly.pdbx_strand_id
1 'polypeptide(L)'
;MDHNGLHGFYHWMRVLQNGRQLAKAENANIKVVELFSLLHDTQRRNENYDPEHGMRAAQFARTLRGSWFDVTDTEMELLSEALIHHSEGYTDGDVTVRVCWDADRLDLGRVGIEPKPDKLCTVSARDPNILFWANARARYKA
;
A
#
# COMPACT_ATOMS: atom_id res chain seq x y z
N MET A 1 6.85 17.45 -1.77
CA MET A 1 6.05 16.54 -2.66
C MET A 1 4.65 17.11 -2.81
N ASP A 2 4.09 16.98 -4.00
CA ASP A 2 2.70 17.40 -4.29
C ASP A 2 1.71 16.35 -3.76
N HIS A 3 0.88 16.72 -2.80
CA HIS A 3 -0.12 15.82 -2.21
C HIS A 3 -1.26 15.46 -3.17
N ASN A 4 -1.38 16.13 -4.30
CA ASN A 4 -2.33 15.80 -5.36
C ASN A 4 -1.65 15.15 -6.58
N GLY A 5 -0.35 14.86 -6.49
CA GLY A 5 0.42 14.25 -7.57
C GLY A 5 0.32 12.72 -7.59
N LEU A 6 1.27 12.06 -8.26
CA LEU A 6 1.27 10.59 -8.50
C LEU A 6 1.27 9.77 -7.21
N HIS A 7 1.88 10.29 -6.13
CA HIS A 7 1.99 9.62 -4.83
C HIS A 7 1.18 10.32 -3.75
N GLY A 8 0.19 11.16 -4.13
CA GLY A 8 -0.58 11.96 -3.20
C GLY A 8 -1.90 11.33 -2.76
N PHE A 9 -2.80 12.18 -2.28
CA PHE A 9 -4.04 11.79 -1.61
C PHE A 9 -4.91 10.83 -2.44
N TYR A 10 -5.10 11.10 -3.73
CA TYR A 10 -5.97 10.23 -4.57
C TYR A 10 -5.38 8.83 -4.72
N HIS A 11 -4.07 8.72 -4.85
CA HIS A 11 -3.38 7.43 -4.83
C HIS A 11 -3.62 6.71 -3.48
N TRP A 12 -3.43 7.42 -2.37
CA TRP A 12 -3.64 6.82 -1.03
C TRP A 12 -5.05 6.28 -0.87
N MET A 13 -6.05 7.02 -1.34
CA MET A 13 -7.45 6.59 -1.24
C MET A 13 -7.76 5.37 -2.10
N ARG A 14 -7.15 5.26 -3.29
CA ARG A 14 -7.31 4.05 -4.11
C ARG A 14 -6.60 2.86 -3.47
N VAL A 15 -5.41 3.07 -2.90
CA VAL A 15 -4.70 2.02 -2.16
C VAL A 15 -5.53 1.56 -0.96
N LEU A 16 -6.16 2.47 -0.24
CA LEU A 16 -7.05 2.15 0.87
C LEU A 16 -8.22 1.26 0.41
N GLN A 17 -8.87 1.62 -0.68
CA GLN A 17 -9.99 0.85 -1.22
C GLN A 17 -9.53 -0.53 -1.71
N ASN A 18 -8.39 -0.58 -2.42
CA ASN A 18 -7.78 -1.84 -2.85
C ASN A 18 -7.48 -2.72 -1.63
N GLY A 19 -6.86 -2.14 -0.62
CA GLY A 19 -6.48 -2.85 0.60
C GLY A 19 -7.66 -3.41 1.36
N ARG A 20 -8.73 -2.65 1.50
CA ARG A 20 -9.96 -3.11 2.16
C ARG A 20 -10.57 -4.31 1.44
N GLN A 21 -10.62 -4.26 0.11
CA GLN A 21 -11.15 -5.36 -0.71
C GLN A 21 -10.30 -6.62 -0.55
N LEU A 22 -8.98 -6.48 -0.63
CA LEU A 22 -8.05 -7.60 -0.51
C LEU A 22 -8.03 -8.16 0.91
N ALA A 23 -8.03 -7.30 1.93
CA ALA A 23 -8.00 -7.74 3.33
C ALA A 23 -9.22 -8.59 3.68
N LYS A 24 -10.39 -8.23 3.16
CA LYS A 24 -11.60 -9.01 3.34
C LYS A 24 -11.47 -10.40 2.70
N ALA A 25 -10.96 -10.45 1.47
CA ALA A 25 -10.82 -11.70 0.71
C ALA A 25 -9.76 -12.62 1.30
N GLU A 26 -8.65 -12.05 1.81
CA GLU A 26 -7.50 -12.81 2.34
C GLU A 26 -7.54 -12.97 3.86
N ASN A 27 -8.53 -12.41 4.53
CA ASN A 27 -8.64 -12.40 6.00
C ASN A 27 -7.39 -11.79 6.67
N ALA A 28 -6.92 -10.68 6.11
CA ALA A 28 -5.77 -9.94 6.63
C ALA A 28 -6.21 -8.94 7.71
N ASN A 29 -5.24 -8.39 8.45
CA ASN A 29 -5.49 -7.39 9.49
C ASN A 29 -5.82 -6.04 8.83
N ILE A 30 -7.10 -5.67 8.82
CA ILE A 30 -7.57 -4.49 8.12
C ILE A 30 -7.02 -3.20 8.72
N LYS A 31 -6.82 -3.13 10.03
CA LYS A 31 -6.26 -1.94 10.68
C LYS A 31 -4.88 -1.63 10.15
N VAL A 32 -4.01 -2.63 10.05
CA VAL A 32 -2.65 -2.47 9.52
C VAL A 32 -2.71 -2.05 8.05
N VAL A 33 -3.58 -2.67 7.26
CA VAL A 33 -3.75 -2.35 5.84
C VAL A 33 -4.20 -0.90 5.64
N GLU A 34 -5.16 -0.45 6.44
CA GLU A 34 -5.64 0.94 6.38
C GLU A 34 -4.54 1.93 6.75
N LEU A 35 -3.81 1.66 7.82
CA LEU A 35 -2.70 2.52 8.23
C LEU A 35 -1.59 2.57 7.18
N PHE A 36 -1.26 1.43 6.60
CA PHE A 36 -0.29 1.37 5.50
C PHE A 36 -0.73 2.25 4.34
N SER A 37 -1.99 2.16 3.94
CA SER A 37 -2.51 2.92 2.80
C SER A 37 -2.35 4.42 2.99
N LEU A 38 -2.58 4.90 4.21
CA LEU A 38 -2.52 6.33 4.52
C LEU A 38 -1.09 6.83 4.77
N LEU A 39 -0.15 5.94 5.12
CA LEU A 39 1.19 6.34 5.57
C LEU A 39 2.30 6.07 4.56
N HIS A 40 2.13 5.11 3.65
CA HIS A 40 3.27 4.56 2.88
C HIS A 40 4.03 5.59 2.05
N ASP A 41 3.37 6.59 1.52
CA ASP A 41 4.00 7.63 0.69
C ASP A 41 4.04 9.01 1.36
N THR A 42 3.65 9.13 2.65
CA THR A 42 3.60 10.43 3.35
C THR A 42 4.97 11.07 3.50
N GLN A 43 6.04 10.29 3.52
CA GLN A 43 7.40 10.78 3.76
C GLN A 43 8.25 10.81 2.50
N ARG A 44 7.63 10.74 1.33
CA ARG A 44 8.33 10.98 0.08
C ARG A 44 8.83 12.42 0.00
N ARG A 45 10.06 12.56 -0.52
CA ARG A 45 10.68 13.87 -0.78
C ARG A 45 10.49 14.32 -2.23
N ASN A 46 10.22 13.36 -3.13
CA ASN A 46 9.96 13.66 -4.54
C ASN A 46 9.12 12.53 -5.17
N GLU A 47 8.68 12.75 -6.41
CA GLU A 47 7.84 11.81 -7.16
C GLU A 47 8.62 10.73 -7.89
N ASN A 48 9.96 10.82 -7.91
CA ASN A 48 10.84 9.93 -8.67
C ASN A 48 11.53 8.92 -7.75
N TYR A 49 12.87 8.79 -7.88
CA TYR A 49 13.64 7.86 -7.09
C TYR A 49 13.81 8.38 -5.66
N ASP A 50 13.25 7.64 -4.72
CA ASP A 50 13.30 7.97 -3.29
C ASP A 50 13.35 6.67 -2.50
N PRO A 51 14.52 5.99 -2.46
CA PRO A 51 14.61 4.61 -1.94
C PRO A 51 14.34 4.50 -0.43
N GLU A 52 14.48 5.58 0.33
CA GLU A 52 14.32 5.54 1.77
C GLU A 52 12.97 6.08 2.27
N HIS A 53 12.04 6.39 1.36
CA HIS A 53 10.76 6.93 1.79
C HIS A 53 9.95 5.93 2.65
N GLY A 54 10.10 4.62 2.40
CA GLY A 54 9.45 3.59 3.20
C GLY A 54 9.99 3.53 4.62
N MET A 55 11.31 3.62 4.78
CA MET A 55 11.94 3.67 6.11
C MET A 55 11.50 4.92 6.87
N ARG A 56 11.45 6.07 6.20
CA ARG A 56 10.98 7.31 6.82
C ARG A 56 9.50 7.20 7.22
N ALA A 57 8.67 6.55 6.39
CA ALA A 57 7.28 6.32 6.72
C ALA A 57 7.13 5.45 7.97
N ALA A 58 7.94 4.40 8.10
CA ALA A 58 7.93 3.54 9.28
C ALA A 58 8.35 4.31 10.54
N GLN A 59 9.37 5.14 10.45
CA GLN A 59 9.81 5.99 11.57
C GLN A 59 8.71 6.98 11.96
N PHE A 60 8.07 7.60 10.99
CA PHE A 60 6.96 8.53 11.22
C PHE A 60 5.78 7.82 11.90
N ALA A 61 5.42 6.62 11.44
CA ALA A 61 4.36 5.83 12.02
C ALA A 61 4.62 5.54 13.51
N ARG A 62 5.86 5.23 13.87
CA ARG A 62 6.23 4.99 15.27
C ARG A 62 6.01 6.23 16.14
N THR A 63 6.26 7.43 15.61
CA THR A 63 6.02 8.68 16.36
C THR A 63 4.54 8.96 16.55
N LEU A 64 3.67 8.46 15.68
CA LEU A 64 2.22 8.68 15.75
C LEU A 64 1.51 7.67 16.67
N ARG A 65 2.14 6.52 16.91
CA ARG A 65 1.54 5.46 17.72
C ARG A 65 1.25 5.97 19.14
N GLY A 66 0.05 5.71 19.62
CA GLY A 66 -0.41 6.13 20.94
C GLY A 66 -1.05 7.51 20.97
N SER A 67 -0.80 8.36 19.95
CA SER A 67 -1.38 9.71 19.85
C SER A 67 -2.43 9.81 18.77
N TRP A 68 -2.12 9.29 17.58
CA TRP A 68 -3.00 9.38 16.40
C TRP A 68 -3.67 8.07 16.08
N PHE A 69 -3.05 6.95 16.45
CA PHE A 69 -3.61 5.61 16.32
C PHE A 69 -2.99 4.72 17.40
N ASP A 70 -3.61 3.57 17.62
CA ASP A 70 -3.05 2.57 18.51
C ASP A 70 -3.07 1.19 17.85
N VAL A 71 -2.01 0.44 18.08
CA VAL A 71 -1.82 -0.93 17.53
C VAL A 71 -1.05 -1.75 18.56
N THR A 72 -1.19 -3.06 18.50
CA THR A 72 -0.36 -3.97 19.27
C THR A 72 1.08 -3.96 18.75
N ASP A 73 2.01 -4.50 19.53
CA ASP A 73 3.41 -4.62 19.07
C ASP A 73 3.51 -5.45 17.79
N THR A 74 2.76 -6.55 17.70
CA THR A 74 2.73 -7.38 16.48
C THR A 74 2.21 -6.59 15.28
N GLU A 75 1.13 -5.83 15.46
CA GLU A 75 0.59 -4.98 14.40
C GLU A 75 1.60 -3.91 13.98
N MET A 76 2.32 -3.32 14.91
CA MET A 76 3.35 -2.33 14.60
C MET A 76 4.49 -2.93 13.79
N GLU A 77 4.90 -4.16 14.11
CA GLU A 77 5.93 -4.87 13.34
C GLU A 77 5.47 -5.14 11.91
N LEU A 78 4.23 -5.61 11.73
CA LEU A 78 3.66 -5.84 10.40
C LEU A 78 3.58 -4.54 9.60
N LEU A 79 3.10 -3.47 10.22
CA LEU A 79 3.02 -2.15 9.59
C LEU A 79 4.40 -1.66 9.17
N SER A 80 5.38 -1.76 10.05
CA SER A 80 6.76 -1.34 9.77
C SER A 80 7.36 -2.11 8.60
N GLU A 81 7.21 -3.43 8.58
CA GLU A 81 7.71 -4.26 7.49
C GLU A 81 7.06 -3.88 6.16
N ALA A 82 5.74 -3.71 6.16
CA ALA A 82 5.03 -3.30 4.96
C ALA A 82 5.51 -1.94 4.46
N LEU A 83 5.67 -0.95 5.34
CA LEU A 83 6.12 0.40 4.97
C LEU A 83 7.55 0.39 4.46
N ILE A 84 8.47 -0.26 5.17
CA ILE A 84 9.90 -0.24 4.83
C ILE A 84 10.15 -0.81 3.43
N HIS A 85 9.48 -1.91 3.09
CA HIS A 85 9.81 -2.70 1.90
C HIS A 85 8.82 -2.55 0.74
N HIS A 86 7.86 -1.61 0.82
CA HIS A 86 6.78 -1.57 -0.18
C HIS A 86 7.26 -1.28 -1.61
N SER A 87 8.41 -0.63 -1.80
CA SER A 87 8.93 -0.33 -3.13
C SER A 87 10.01 -1.30 -3.61
N GLU A 88 10.29 -2.39 -2.89
CA GLU A 88 11.40 -3.30 -3.21
C GLU A 88 11.02 -4.49 -4.09
N GLY A 89 9.73 -4.66 -4.39
CA GLY A 89 9.27 -5.72 -5.30
C GLY A 89 9.16 -7.10 -4.67
N TYR A 90 9.27 -7.23 -3.36
CA TYR A 90 9.09 -8.51 -2.68
C TYR A 90 7.67 -9.04 -2.82
N THR A 91 7.52 -10.36 -2.84
CA THR A 91 6.22 -11.02 -3.00
C THR A 91 5.91 -12.02 -1.89
N ASP A 92 6.83 -12.23 -0.96
CA ASP A 92 6.66 -13.18 0.14
C ASP A 92 6.62 -12.46 1.49
N GLY A 93 5.95 -13.06 2.46
CA GLY A 93 5.80 -12.50 3.79
C GLY A 93 4.45 -12.83 4.42
N ASP A 94 4.17 -12.21 5.57
CA ASP A 94 2.87 -12.35 6.23
C ASP A 94 1.74 -11.89 5.31
N VAL A 95 0.56 -12.50 5.42
CA VAL A 95 -0.58 -12.19 4.54
C VAL A 95 -0.97 -10.71 4.62
N THR A 96 -0.92 -10.11 5.80
CA THR A 96 -1.23 -8.68 5.96
C THR A 96 -0.24 -7.80 5.23
N VAL A 97 1.05 -8.11 5.30
CA VAL A 97 2.11 -7.40 4.59
C VAL A 97 1.94 -7.55 3.08
N ARG A 98 1.65 -8.76 2.61
CA ARG A 98 1.42 -9.02 1.18
C ARG A 98 0.20 -8.27 0.65
N VAL A 99 -0.87 -8.18 1.43
CA VAL A 99 -2.05 -7.39 1.06
C VAL A 99 -1.70 -5.90 0.94
N CYS A 100 -0.91 -5.37 1.86
CA CYS A 100 -0.44 -3.97 1.79
C CYS A 100 0.30 -3.73 0.47
N TRP A 101 1.26 -4.58 0.14
CA TRP A 101 2.04 -4.43 -1.09
C TRP A 101 1.18 -4.53 -2.34
N ASP A 102 0.25 -5.49 -2.37
CA ASP A 102 -0.67 -5.65 -3.51
C ASP A 102 -1.59 -4.45 -3.67
N ALA A 103 -2.08 -3.89 -2.58
CA ALA A 103 -2.96 -2.71 -2.62
C ALA A 103 -2.27 -1.55 -3.34
N ASP A 104 -0.99 -1.33 -3.06
CA ASP A 104 -0.18 -0.30 -3.69
C ASP A 104 0.08 -0.62 -5.18
N ARG A 105 0.53 -1.85 -5.46
CA ARG A 105 0.87 -2.29 -6.82
C ARG A 105 -0.33 -2.30 -7.77
N LEU A 106 -1.51 -2.55 -7.25
CA LEU A 106 -2.75 -2.51 -8.06
C LEU A 106 -3.05 -1.10 -8.60
N ASP A 107 -2.42 -0.06 -8.05
CA ASP A 107 -2.63 1.32 -8.50
C ASP A 107 -1.56 1.79 -9.52
N LEU A 108 -0.76 0.89 -10.08
CA LEU A 108 0.27 1.22 -11.07
C LEU A 108 -0.31 1.81 -12.35
N GLY A 109 -1.59 1.60 -12.64
CA GLY A 109 -2.25 2.23 -13.78
C GLY A 109 -2.21 3.75 -13.76
N ARG A 110 -2.03 4.37 -12.58
CA ARG A 110 -1.89 5.83 -12.46
C ARG A 110 -0.68 6.39 -13.21
N VAL A 111 0.36 5.55 -13.37
CA VAL A 111 1.57 5.89 -14.13
C VAL A 111 1.64 5.14 -15.47
N GLY A 112 0.53 4.57 -15.92
CA GLY A 112 0.44 3.89 -17.22
C GLY A 112 1.00 2.48 -17.24
N ILE A 113 1.24 1.87 -16.08
CA ILE A 113 1.77 0.50 -15.99
C ILE A 113 0.63 -0.43 -15.60
N GLU A 114 0.43 -1.49 -16.38
CA GLU A 114 -0.52 -2.53 -16.03
C GLU A 114 0.10 -3.48 -15.00
N PRO A 115 -0.57 -3.70 -13.83
CA PRO A 115 -0.05 -4.64 -12.83
C PRO A 115 0.05 -6.06 -13.42
N LYS A 116 1.20 -6.69 -13.23
CA LYS A 116 1.46 -8.05 -13.73
C LYS A 116 1.21 -9.07 -12.61
N PRO A 117 0.46 -10.16 -12.87
CA PRO A 117 0.17 -11.16 -11.84
C PRO A 117 1.40 -11.73 -11.15
N ASP A 118 2.51 -11.91 -11.85
CA ASP A 118 3.75 -12.44 -11.26
C ASP A 118 4.43 -11.47 -10.28
N LYS A 119 4.02 -10.20 -10.28
CA LYS A 119 4.51 -9.19 -9.35
C LYS A 119 3.57 -8.97 -8.16
N LEU A 120 2.44 -9.64 -8.15
CA LEU A 120 1.47 -9.58 -7.07
C LEU A 120 1.65 -10.77 -6.12
N CYS A 121 1.29 -10.56 -4.85
CA CYS A 121 1.58 -11.52 -3.78
C CYS A 121 0.45 -12.50 -3.53
N THR A 122 -0.81 -12.03 -3.59
CA THR A 122 -1.96 -12.81 -3.16
C THR A 122 -2.78 -13.33 -4.34
N VAL A 123 -3.48 -14.43 -4.11
CA VAL A 123 -4.41 -14.99 -5.09
C VAL A 123 -5.51 -13.98 -5.43
N SER A 124 -6.02 -13.28 -4.41
CA SER A 124 -7.09 -12.29 -4.62
C SER A 124 -6.66 -11.14 -5.53
N ALA A 125 -5.44 -10.63 -5.37
CA ALA A 125 -4.93 -9.55 -6.21
C ALA A 125 -4.71 -10.01 -7.66
N ARG A 126 -4.44 -11.29 -7.88
CA ARG A 126 -4.26 -11.86 -9.22
C ARG A 126 -5.56 -12.21 -9.92
N ASP A 127 -6.70 -12.12 -9.22
CA ASP A 127 -8.01 -12.34 -9.82
C ASP A 127 -8.26 -11.31 -10.94
N PRO A 128 -8.60 -11.76 -12.17
CA PRO A 128 -8.83 -10.83 -13.29
C PRO A 128 -9.89 -9.77 -13.01
N ASN A 129 -10.90 -10.07 -12.22
CA ASN A 129 -11.94 -9.10 -11.88
C ASN A 129 -11.39 -8.01 -10.95
N ILE A 130 -10.56 -8.36 -9.99
CA ILE A 130 -9.91 -7.40 -9.10
C ILE A 130 -8.91 -6.55 -9.89
N LEU A 131 -8.10 -7.18 -10.73
CA LEU A 131 -7.15 -6.47 -11.59
C LEU A 131 -7.86 -5.45 -12.48
N PHE A 132 -8.95 -5.84 -13.12
CA PHE A 132 -9.70 -4.94 -13.98
C PHE A 132 -10.28 -3.76 -13.18
N TRP A 133 -10.93 -4.05 -12.06
CA TRP A 133 -11.54 -3.03 -11.20
C TRP A 133 -10.50 -2.01 -10.70
N ALA A 134 -9.38 -2.49 -10.18
CA ALA A 134 -8.35 -1.62 -9.64
C ALA A 134 -7.65 -0.80 -10.73
N ASN A 135 -7.30 -1.45 -11.85
CA ASN A 135 -6.61 -0.79 -12.95
C ASN A 135 -7.49 0.27 -13.62
N ALA A 136 -8.78 0.00 -13.81
CA ALA A 136 -9.70 0.99 -14.37
C ALA A 136 -9.77 2.24 -13.49
N ARG A 137 -9.87 2.07 -12.18
CA ARG A 137 -9.91 3.20 -11.23
C ARG A 137 -8.58 3.98 -11.25
N ALA A 138 -7.45 3.29 -11.29
CA ALA A 138 -6.13 3.92 -11.35
C ALA A 138 -5.96 4.76 -12.63
N ARG A 139 -6.35 4.22 -13.77
CA ARG A 139 -6.22 4.91 -15.07
C ARG A 139 -7.15 6.10 -15.20
N TYR A 140 -8.37 5.98 -14.73
CA TYR A 140 -9.35 7.07 -14.77
C TYR A 140 -9.32 7.93 -13.50
N LYS A 141 -8.45 7.56 -12.55
CA LYS A 141 -8.21 8.33 -11.32
C LYS A 141 -9.49 8.49 -10.47
N ALA A 142 -10.29 7.45 -10.51
CA ALA A 142 -11.55 7.42 -9.77
C ALA A 142 -11.38 6.99 -8.31
#